data_5539da11979d87c68b9f8f3070eec870
#
_entry.id   5539da11979d87c68b9f8f3070eec870
#
_cell.length_a   1.000
_cell.length_b   1.000
_cell.length_c   1.000
_cell.angle_alpha   90.00
_cell.angle_beta   90.00
_cell.angle_gamma   90.00
#
_symmetry.space_group_name_H-M   'P 1'
#
loop_
_entity.id
_entity.type
_entity.pdbx_description
1 polymer ?
#
loop_
_entity_poly.entity_id
_entity_poly.type
_entity_poly.pdbx_seq_one_letter_code
_entity_poly.pdbx_strand_id
1 'polypeptide(L)'
;GSTFSRANIENAEQSIKFVLGENGYAFPDIIYNADFKDDKSAVDITFRVNPKAKSYVRRINIIGNTKTNDEVYRRELRQFESSTYAESKIDRSKIRLQRLKFVNNVEVKKTIVDESLGLIDIDFIVEETQSGEFKVGAGYSDSSGAVFNIKVQQDNFLGKGNNVALELEKTNYKKLIRYSNTNPYYTNDGMSKTTSLVFSDSDVSGTSTASYLSDTYSYGVSFNVPI
;
A
#
# COMPACT_ATOMS: atom_id res chain seq x y z
N GLY A 1 20.60 -12.36 -34.24
CA GLY A 1 21.05 -12.39 -32.86
C GLY A 1 21.15 -10.97 -32.29
N SER A 2 20.95 -10.81 -30.99
CA SER A 2 21.12 -9.53 -30.29
C SER A 2 22.57 -9.41 -29.80
N THR A 3 23.05 -8.18 -29.59
CA THR A 3 24.36 -7.91 -29.01
C THR A 3 24.43 -8.53 -27.59
N PHE A 4 25.57 -9.16 -27.26
CA PHE A 4 25.81 -9.68 -25.91
C PHE A 4 25.69 -8.56 -24.88
N SER A 5 24.89 -8.78 -23.86
CA SER A 5 24.68 -7.85 -22.74
C SER A 5 24.49 -8.62 -21.45
N ARG A 6 25.30 -8.31 -20.43
CA ARG A 6 25.16 -8.88 -19.09
C ARG A 6 23.77 -8.59 -18.50
N ALA A 7 23.24 -7.39 -18.72
CA ALA A 7 21.90 -7.02 -18.28
C ALA A 7 20.81 -7.92 -18.88
N ASN A 8 20.96 -8.33 -20.15
CA ASN A 8 20.01 -9.25 -20.78
C ASN A 8 20.07 -10.66 -20.17
N ILE A 9 21.24 -11.10 -19.74
CA ILE A 9 21.39 -12.40 -19.05
C ILE A 9 20.74 -12.35 -17.67
N GLU A 10 21.00 -11.29 -16.90
CA GLU A 10 20.40 -11.07 -15.59
C GLU A 10 18.86 -10.97 -15.69
N ASN A 11 18.34 -10.26 -16.68
CA ASN A 11 16.90 -10.20 -16.95
C ASN A 11 16.31 -11.56 -17.34
N ALA A 12 17.02 -12.35 -18.14
CA ALA A 12 16.59 -13.69 -18.49
C ALA A 12 16.57 -14.62 -17.27
N GLU A 13 17.59 -14.55 -16.41
CA GLU A 13 17.63 -15.30 -15.15
C GLU A 13 16.45 -14.90 -14.23
N GLN A 14 16.19 -13.61 -14.07
CA GLN A 14 15.04 -13.14 -13.28
C GLN A 14 13.70 -13.60 -13.87
N SER A 15 13.58 -13.59 -15.20
CA SER A 15 12.37 -14.09 -15.88
C SER A 15 12.16 -15.57 -15.63
N ILE A 16 13.23 -16.38 -15.69
CA ILE A 16 13.16 -17.82 -15.39
C ILE A 16 12.78 -18.04 -13.93
N LYS A 17 13.40 -17.30 -12.98
CA LYS A 17 13.06 -17.36 -11.56
C LYS A 17 11.59 -17.01 -11.32
N PHE A 18 11.10 -15.97 -11.97
CA PHE A 18 9.70 -15.57 -11.87
C PHE A 18 8.74 -16.65 -12.36
N VAL A 19 8.98 -17.20 -13.56
CA VAL A 19 8.14 -18.28 -14.12
C VAL A 19 8.15 -19.52 -13.23
N LEU A 20 9.30 -19.89 -12.67
CA LEU A 20 9.40 -21.01 -11.73
C LEU A 20 8.68 -20.68 -10.42
N GLY A 21 8.83 -19.45 -9.91
CA GLY A 21 8.14 -18.96 -8.72
C GLY A 21 6.62 -19.01 -8.88
N GLU A 22 6.07 -18.67 -10.05
CA GLU A 22 4.64 -18.80 -10.34
C GLU A 22 4.15 -20.27 -10.33
N ASN A 23 5.04 -21.21 -10.59
CA ASN A 23 4.74 -22.65 -10.56
C ASN A 23 5.06 -23.32 -9.21
N GLY A 24 5.39 -22.53 -8.19
CA GLY A 24 5.61 -23.01 -6.83
C GLY A 24 7.06 -23.27 -6.46
N TYR A 25 8.02 -22.94 -7.30
CA TYR A 25 9.45 -23.17 -7.03
C TYR A 25 10.08 -21.89 -6.46
N ALA A 26 10.12 -21.75 -5.13
CA ALA A 26 10.60 -20.53 -4.47
C ALA A 26 12.13 -20.36 -4.50
N PHE A 27 12.90 -21.46 -4.66
CA PHE A 27 14.35 -21.47 -4.55
C PHE A 27 15.04 -22.22 -5.70
N PRO A 28 14.78 -21.87 -6.96
CA PRO A 28 15.45 -22.52 -8.09
C PRO A 28 16.93 -22.15 -8.12
N ASP A 29 17.78 -23.10 -8.44
CA ASP A 29 19.18 -22.84 -8.77
C ASP A 29 19.30 -22.66 -10.28
N ILE A 30 19.81 -21.52 -10.70
CA ILE A 30 20.02 -21.17 -12.10
C ILE A 30 21.49 -20.83 -12.30
N ILE A 31 22.15 -21.58 -13.16
CA ILE A 31 23.54 -21.37 -13.53
C ILE A 31 23.58 -21.14 -15.04
N TYR A 32 24.24 -20.09 -15.50
CA TYR A 32 24.48 -19.90 -16.92
C TYR A 32 25.94 -20.19 -17.30
N ASN A 33 26.14 -20.74 -18.49
CA ASN A 33 27.43 -20.86 -19.13
C ASN A 33 27.44 -20.06 -20.43
N ALA A 34 28.53 -19.34 -20.67
CA ALA A 34 28.69 -18.50 -21.85
C ALA A 34 29.89 -19.05 -22.65
N ASP A 35 29.61 -19.67 -23.78
CA ASP A 35 30.62 -20.27 -24.68
C ASP A 35 30.88 -19.31 -25.85
N PHE A 36 32.07 -18.69 -25.85
CA PHE A 36 32.51 -17.79 -26.90
C PHE A 36 33.05 -18.56 -28.09
N LYS A 37 32.63 -18.20 -29.31
CA LYS A 37 33.24 -18.76 -30.52
C LYS A 37 34.67 -18.27 -30.67
N ASP A 38 35.49 -19.04 -31.35
CA ASP A 38 36.96 -18.81 -31.51
C ASP A 38 37.26 -17.41 -32.06
N ASP A 39 36.43 -16.90 -32.95
CA ASP A 39 36.54 -15.55 -33.55
C ASP A 39 35.93 -14.43 -32.71
N LYS A 40 35.36 -14.76 -31.53
CA LYS A 40 34.62 -13.84 -30.63
C LYS A 40 33.46 -13.08 -31.30
N SER A 41 33.01 -13.56 -32.47
CA SER A 41 31.88 -12.92 -33.20
C SER A 41 30.52 -13.26 -32.59
N ALA A 42 30.43 -14.37 -31.84
CA ALA A 42 29.17 -14.81 -31.20
C ALA A 42 29.47 -15.52 -29.87
N VAL A 43 28.46 -15.54 -29.01
CA VAL A 43 28.46 -16.26 -27.75
C VAL A 43 27.16 -17.08 -27.63
N ASP A 44 27.29 -18.33 -27.27
CA ASP A 44 26.16 -19.19 -26.97
C ASP A 44 25.97 -19.24 -25.45
N ILE A 45 24.76 -18.90 -24.99
CA ILE A 45 24.41 -18.85 -23.55
C ILE A 45 23.48 -20.00 -23.24
N THR A 46 23.93 -20.89 -22.36
CA THR A 46 23.13 -22.01 -21.88
C THR A 46 22.79 -21.85 -20.43
N PHE A 47 21.47 -21.80 -20.10
CA PHE A 47 20.98 -21.81 -18.73
C PHE A 47 20.73 -23.26 -18.28
N ARG A 48 21.34 -23.63 -17.18
CA ARG A 48 21.04 -24.87 -16.45
C ARG A 48 20.16 -24.53 -15.27
N VAL A 49 18.97 -25.12 -15.25
CA VAL A 49 17.95 -24.84 -14.25
C VAL A 49 17.66 -26.07 -13.42
N ASN A 50 17.83 -25.94 -12.10
CA ASN A 50 17.37 -26.93 -11.13
C ASN A 50 16.22 -26.30 -10.31
N PRO A 51 14.96 -26.66 -10.53
CA PRO A 51 13.81 -26.05 -9.85
C PRO A 51 13.72 -26.40 -8.38
N LYS A 52 14.43 -27.45 -7.90
CA LYS A 52 14.29 -28.03 -6.55
C LYS A 52 12.86 -28.53 -6.25
N ALA A 53 12.51 -28.62 -4.95
CA ALA A 53 11.17 -29.02 -4.52
C ALA A 53 10.15 -27.88 -4.64
N LYS A 54 8.88 -28.23 -4.91
CA LYS A 54 7.79 -27.28 -4.81
C LYS A 54 7.67 -26.77 -3.37
N SER A 55 7.41 -25.48 -3.24
CA SER A 55 7.31 -24.78 -1.97
C SER A 55 5.85 -24.52 -1.58
N TYR A 56 5.54 -24.83 -0.33
CA TYR A 56 4.22 -24.56 0.28
C TYR A 56 4.42 -23.61 1.45
N VAL A 57 3.61 -22.57 1.50
CA VAL A 57 3.72 -21.56 2.56
C VAL A 57 3.13 -22.11 3.85
N ARG A 58 3.98 -22.38 4.83
CA ARG A 58 3.56 -22.83 6.16
C ARG A 58 3.00 -21.68 6.98
N ARG A 59 3.76 -20.60 7.09
CA ARG A 59 3.40 -19.43 7.91
C ARG A 59 3.83 -18.14 7.23
N ILE A 60 3.04 -17.09 7.46
CA ILE A 60 3.38 -15.72 7.08
C ILE A 60 3.48 -14.89 8.36
N ASN A 61 4.65 -14.33 8.60
CA ASN A 61 4.90 -13.46 9.74
C ASN A 61 4.97 -12.00 9.28
N ILE A 62 4.41 -11.10 10.08
CA ILE A 62 4.60 -9.66 9.95
C ILE A 62 5.55 -9.23 11.06
N ILE A 63 6.65 -8.59 10.71
CA ILE A 63 7.72 -8.20 11.63
C ILE A 63 7.92 -6.70 11.52
N GLY A 64 8.08 -6.00 12.66
CA GLY A 64 8.29 -4.56 12.71
C GLY A 64 7.02 -3.73 12.90
N ASN A 65 5.86 -4.37 12.98
CA ASN A 65 4.57 -3.73 13.25
C ASN A 65 4.42 -3.37 14.75
N THR A 66 5.09 -2.31 15.17
CA THR A 66 5.09 -1.88 16.58
C THR A 66 3.85 -1.06 16.98
N LYS A 67 3.24 -0.36 16.02
CA LYS A 67 2.10 0.55 16.21
C LYS A 67 0.82 0.03 15.55
N THR A 68 0.94 -0.77 14.51
CA THR A 68 -0.17 -1.22 13.68
C THR A 68 -0.56 -2.64 14.05
N ASN A 69 -1.85 -2.90 14.15
CA ASN A 69 -2.37 -4.24 14.39
C ASN A 69 -2.02 -5.17 13.22
N ASP A 70 -1.67 -6.40 13.51
CA ASP A 70 -1.29 -7.43 12.53
C ASP A 70 -2.36 -7.63 11.44
N GLU A 71 -3.64 -7.58 11.81
CA GLU A 71 -4.78 -7.68 10.91
C GLU A 71 -4.75 -6.65 9.77
N VAL A 72 -4.27 -5.44 10.05
CA VAL A 72 -4.18 -4.35 9.06
C VAL A 72 -3.23 -4.69 7.92
N TYR A 73 -2.16 -5.40 8.21
CA TYR A 73 -1.22 -5.88 7.21
C TYR A 73 -1.74 -7.16 6.54
N ARG A 74 -2.27 -8.13 7.31
CA ARG A 74 -2.76 -9.41 6.77
C ARG A 74 -3.82 -9.26 5.70
N ARG A 75 -4.73 -8.30 5.83
CA ARG A 75 -5.78 -8.03 4.82
C ARG A 75 -5.22 -7.55 3.46
N GLU A 76 -4.00 -7.03 3.45
CA GLU A 76 -3.31 -6.61 2.23
C GLU A 76 -2.61 -7.77 1.51
N LEU A 77 -2.40 -8.89 2.17
CA LEU A 77 -1.70 -10.04 1.60
C LEU A 77 -2.55 -10.72 0.52
N ARG A 78 -1.86 -11.27 -0.47
CA ARG A 78 -2.45 -12.06 -1.58
C ARG A 78 -1.93 -13.50 -1.60
N GLN A 79 -0.79 -13.75 -0.98
CA GLN A 79 -0.33 -15.09 -0.64
C GLN A 79 -0.95 -15.49 0.69
N PHE A 80 -1.42 -16.74 0.79
CA PHE A 80 -2.02 -17.29 2.00
C PHE A 80 -1.18 -18.44 2.54
N GLU A 81 -1.29 -18.64 3.85
CA GLU A 81 -0.76 -19.82 4.52
C GLU A 81 -1.45 -21.08 4.00
N SER A 82 -0.79 -22.21 4.09
CA SER A 82 -1.27 -23.51 3.60
C SER A 82 -1.55 -23.57 2.09
N SER A 83 -1.03 -22.61 1.31
CA SER A 83 -1.15 -22.59 -0.15
C SER A 83 0.20 -22.76 -0.84
N THR A 84 0.17 -23.17 -2.11
CA THR A 84 1.37 -23.20 -2.94
C THR A 84 1.95 -21.80 -3.08
N TYR A 85 3.26 -21.69 -3.00
CA TYR A 85 3.97 -20.45 -3.23
C TYR A 85 3.70 -19.92 -4.65
N ALA A 86 3.56 -18.60 -4.78
CA ALA A 86 3.49 -17.91 -6.07
C ALA A 86 4.18 -16.55 -5.98
N GLU A 87 5.19 -16.31 -6.81
CA GLU A 87 6.01 -15.09 -6.79
C GLU A 87 5.15 -13.84 -6.96
N SER A 88 4.22 -13.84 -7.94
CA SER A 88 3.34 -12.70 -8.19
C SER A 88 2.45 -12.35 -7.00
N LYS A 89 2.03 -13.34 -6.20
CA LYS A 89 1.24 -13.08 -4.99
C LYS A 89 2.07 -12.43 -3.90
N ILE A 90 3.35 -12.82 -3.77
CA ILE A 90 4.30 -12.18 -2.85
C ILE A 90 4.57 -10.74 -3.27
N ASP A 91 4.88 -10.52 -4.54
CA ASP A 91 5.13 -9.17 -5.08
C ASP A 91 3.91 -8.27 -4.92
N ARG A 92 2.72 -8.76 -5.25
CA ARG A 92 1.47 -8.01 -5.04
C ARG A 92 1.25 -7.68 -3.57
N SER A 93 1.51 -8.62 -2.66
CA SER A 93 1.43 -8.37 -1.22
C SER A 93 2.40 -7.27 -0.80
N LYS A 94 3.66 -7.36 -1.21
CA LYS A 94 4.69 -6.35 -0.95
C LYS A 94 4.27 -4.97 -1.44
N ILE A 95 3.83 -4.86 -2.70
CA ILE A 95 3.37 -3.59 -3.30
C ILE A 95 2.18 -3.01 -2.53
N ARG A 96 1.23 -3.84 -2.11
CA ARG A 96 0.06 -3.39 -1.33
C ARG A 96 0.45 -2.87 0.05
N LEU A 97 1.36 -3.56 0.74
CA LEU A 97 1.91 -3.11 2.01
C LEU A 97 2.67 -1.78 1.87
N GLN A 98 3.48 -1.62 0.83
CA GLN A 98 4.21 -0.39 0.54
C GLN A 98 3.31 0.81 0.18
N ARG A 99 2.07 0.57 -0.27
CA ARG A 99 1.09 1.63 -0.54
C ARG A 99 0.43 2.19 0.71
N LEU A 100 0.59 1.54 1.85
CA LEU A 100 0.08 2.03 3.12
C LEU A 100 0.89 3.26 3.55
N LYS A 101 0.23 4.38 3.77
CA LYS A 101 0.88 5.66 4.07
C LYS A 101 1.71 5.65 5.36
N PHE A 102 1.48 4.69 6.23
CA PHE A 102 2.20 4.48 7.49
C PHE A 102 3.31 3.42 7.37
N VAL A 103 3.67 3.01 6.15
CA VAL A 103 4.76 2.09 5.85
C VAL A 103 5.79 2.81 4.98
N ASN A 104 7.04 2.80 5.42
CA ASN A 104 8.18 3.38 4.70
C ASN A 104 8.80 2.36 3.74
N ASN A 105 9.05 1.16 4.25
CA ASN A 105 9.67 0.08 3.47
C ASN A 105 9.10 -1.28 3.85
N VAL A 106 9.17 -2.23 2.90
CA VAL A 106 8.81 -3.63 3.11
C VAL A 106 9.87 -4.52 2.47
N GLU A 107 10.48 -5.36 3.29
CA GLU A 107 11.35 -6.43 2.85
C GLU A 107 10.66 -7.77 2.98
N VAL A 108 10.97 -8.70 2.07
CA VAL A 108 10.41 -10.05 2.11
C VAL A 108 11.56 -11.04 2.26
N LYS A 109 11.49 -11.83 3.32
CA LYS A 109 12.42 -12.92 3.57
C LYS A 109 11.69 -14.25 3.46
N LYS A 110 12.27 -15.19 2.72
CA LYS A 110 11.78 -16.56 2.55
C LYS A 110 12.73 -17.49 3.28
N THR A 111 12.20 -18.37 4.12
CA THR A 111 13.01 -19.30 4.92
C THR A 111 12.49 -20.72 4.72
N ILE A 112 13.36 -21.64 4.35
CA ILE A 112 13.04 -23.08 4.26
C ILE A 112 12.93 -23.61 5.69
N VAL A 113 11.81 -24.24 6.01
CA VAL A 113 11.55 -24.88 7.31
C VAL A 113 11.76 -26.39 7.22
N ASP A 114 11.25 -26.98 6.15
CA ASP A 114 11.41 -28.41 5.87
C ASP A 114 11.60 -28.60 4.36
N GLU A 115 12.80 -28.99 3.96
CA GLU A 115 13.15 -29.19 2.57
C GLU A 115 12.48 -30.43 1.97
N SER A 116 12.25 -31.47 2.77
CA SER A 116 11.64 -32.72 2.31
C SER A 116 10.17 -32.56 1.97
N LEU A 117 9.46 -31.72 2.71
CA LEU A 117 8.05 -31.39 2.52
C LEU A 117 7.87 -30.11 1.68
N GLY A 118 8.94 -29.41 1.34
CA GLY A 118 8.88 -28.11 0.65
C GLY A 118 8.23 -27.03 1.48
N LEU A 119 8.26 -27.07 2.82
CA LEU A 119 7.63 -26.09 3.68
C LEU A 119 8.51 -24.86 3.87
N ILE A 120 7.91 -23.69 3.64
CA ILE A 120 8.59 -22.40 3.79
C ILE A 120 7.79 -21.45 4.68
N ASP A 121 8.52 -20.61 5.40
CA ASP A 121 7.96 -19.44 6.06
C ASP A 121 8.29 -18.17 5.27
N ILE A 122 7.39 -17.21 5.29
CA ILE A 122 7.55 -15.91 4.64
C ILE A 122 7.42 -14.83 5.69
N ASP A 123 8.48 -14.03 5.83
CA ASP A 123 8.50 -12.90 6.73
C ASP A 123 8.37 -11.61 5.91
N PHE A 124 7.30 -10.84 6.15
CA PHE A 124 7.17 -9.47 5.69
C PHE A 124 7.70 -8.55 6.80
N ILE A 125 8.89 -7.99 6.56
CA ILE A 125 9.54 -7.06 7.50
C ILE A 125 9.12 -5.66 7.09
N VAL A 126 8.29 -5.02 7.92
CA VAL A 126 7.74 -3.68 7.66
C VAL A 126 8.47 -2.64 8.49
N GLU A 127 8.78 -1.52 7.88
CA GLU A 127 9.29 -0.33 8.54
C GLU A 127 8.17 0.70 8.62
N GLU A 128 7.66 0.94 9.82
CA GLU A 128 6.57 1.89 10.04
C GLU A 128 7.08 3.33 10.06
N THR A 129 6.28 4.25 9.51
CA THR A 129 6.54 5.69 9.54
C THR A 129 5.36 6.45 10.16
N GLN A 130 5.59 7.72 10.48
CA GLN A 130 4.52 8.60 10.94
C GLN A 130 3.63 9.01 9.76
N SER A 131 2.32 8.95 9.95
CA SER A 131 1.32 9.23 8.93
C SER A 131 0.37 10.37 9.31
N GLY A 132 0.76 11.16 10.32
CA GLY A 132 0.06 12.38 10.68
C GLY A 132 0.37 13.52 9.71
N GLU A 133 -0.65 14.26 9.31
CA GLU A 133 -0.52 15.44 8.47
C GLU A 133 -1.19 16.62 9.14
N PHE A 134 -0.50 17.76 9.18
CA PHE A 134 -1.01 19.04 9.67
C PHE A 134 -0.84 20.07 8.55
N LYS A 135 -1.96 20.65 8.11
CA LYS A 135 -1.97 21.71 7.09
C LYS A 135 -2.60 22.97 7.66
N VAL A 136 -1.94 24.11 7.41
CA VAL A 136 -2.48 25.45 7.68
C VAL A 136 -2.43 26.24 6.41
N GLY A 137 -3.54 26.87 6.07
CA GLY A 137 -3.67 27.78 4.93
C GLY A 137 -4.24 29.10 5.37
N ALA A 138 -3.76 30.19 4.76
CA ALA A 138 -4.37 31.51 4.87
C ALA A 138 -4.40 32.15 3.48
N GLY A 139 -5.47 32.85 3.17
CA GLY A 139 -5.66 33.51 1.90
C GLY A 139 -6.62 34.70 2.02
N TYR A 140 -6.78 35.44 0.92
CA TYR A 140 -7.77 36.52 0.79
C TYR A 140 -8.53 36.33 -0.51
N SER A 141 -9.84 36.54 -0.45
CA SER A 141 -10.74 36.52 -1.60
C SER A 141 -11.66 37.73 -1.54
N ASP A 142 -11.87 38.39 -2.67
CA ASP A 142 -12.74 39.55 -2.76
C ASP A 142 -14.21 39.26 -2.33
N SER A 143 -14.62 38.00 -2.56
CA SER A 143 -15.99 37.56 -2.20
C SER A 143 -16.14 37.07 -0.76
N SER A 144 -15.09 36.53 -0.16
CA SER A 144 -15.14 35.86 1.16
C SER A 144 -14.27 36.52 2.23
N GLY A 145 -13.48 37.54 1.84
CA GLY A 145 -12.53 38.23 2.71
C GLY A 145 -11.33 37.34 3.06
N ALA A 146 -10.85 37.44 4.29
CA ALA A 146 -9.80 36.60 4.81
C ALA A 146 -10.28 35.15 4.98
N VAL A 147 -9.51 34.18 4.49
CA VAL A 147 -9.83 32.76 4.57
C VAL A 147 -8.71 32.09 5.37
N PHE A 148 -9.09 31.32 6.38
CA PHE A 148 -8.18 30.49 7.19
C PHE A 148 -8.66 29.05 7.12
N ASN A 149 -7.71 28.13 6.88
CA ASN A 149 -7.97 26.69 6.85
C ASN A 149 -6.95 25.95 7.71
N ILE A 150 -7.40 25.05 8.55
CA ILE A 150 -6.57 24.15 9.35
C ILE A 150 -7.10 22.75 9.11
N LYS A 151 -6.22 21.82 8.71
CA LYS A 151 -6.54 20.41 8.57
C LYS A 151 -5.54 19.57 9.34
N VAL A 152 -6.06 18.70 10.21
CA VAL A 152 -5.30 17.67 10.92
C VAL A 152 -5.81 16.33 10.43
N GLN A 153 -4.93 15.48 9.98
CA GLN A 153 -5.26 14.13 9.50
C GLN A 153 -4.29 13.12 10.08
N GLN A 154 -4.81 11.98 10.49
CA GLN A 154 -4.02 10.83 10.94
C GLN A 154 -4.48 9.59 10.18
N ASP A 155 -3.59 9.02 9.37
CA ASP A 155 -3.76 7.69 8.80
C ASP A 155 -3.34 6.65 9.85
N ASN A 156 -3.97 5.48 9.84
CA ASN A 156 -3.74 4.43 10.82
C ASN A 156 -4.02 4.84 12.28
N PHE A 157 -5.17 5.52 12.50
CA PHE A 157 -5.57 5.96 13.82
C PHE A 157 -5.69 4.78 14.80
N LEU A 158 -4.97 4.86 15.92
CA LEU A 158 -4.86 3.81 16.94
C LEU A 158 -4.42 2.43 16.40
N GLY A 159 -3.65 2.40 15.32
CA GLY A 159 -3.14 1.16 14.73
C GLY A 159 -4.18 0.30 13.99
N LYS A 160 -5.38 0.82 13.75
CA LYS A 160 -6.51 0.10 13.12
C LYS A 160 -6.60 0.28 11.61
N GLY A 161 -5.67 1.04 11.01
CA GLY A 161 -5.69 1.37 9.59
C GLY A 161 -6.80 2.33 9.18
N ASN A 162 -7.49 2.97 10.14
CA ASN A 162 -8.51 3.98 9.86
C ASN A 162 -7.86 5.33 9.61
N ASN A 163 -8.47 6.12 8.71
CA ASN A 163 -8.11 7.52 8.50
C ASN A 163 -9.07 8.41 9.28
N VAL A 164 -8.54 9.29 10.11
CA VAL A 164 -9.31 10.31 10.85
C VAL A 164 -8.82 11.67 10.42
N ALA A 165 -9.76 12.59 10.09
CA ALA A 165 -9.43 13.96 9.74
C ALA A 165 -10.37 14.95 10.44
N LEU A 166 -9.80 16.08 10.86
CA LEU A 166 -10.49 17.25 11.36
C LEU A 166 -10.09 18.45 10.48
N GLU A 167 -11.09 19.14 9.94
CA GLU A 167 -10.92 20.33 9.11
C GLU A 167 -11.68 21.48 9.73
N LEU A 168 -11.01 22.62 9.88
CA LEU A 168 -11.55 23.88 10.36
C LEU A 168 -11.34 24.92 9.27
N GLU A 169 -12.40 25.57 8.83
CA GLU A 169 -12.35 26.67 7.88
C GLU A 169 -13.06 27.88 8.46
N LYS A 170 -12.49 29.06 8.32
CA LYS A 170 -13.10 30.33 8.69
C LYS A 170 -12.90 31.34 7.58
N THR A 171 -14.01 31.94 7.18
CA THR A 171 -14.05 33.12 6.31
C THR A 171 -14.75 34.28 7.06
N ASN A 172 -14.93 35.44 6.42
CA ASN A 172 -15.71 36.54 7.00
C ASN A 172 -17.16 36.15 7.25
N TYR A 173 -17.73 35.25 6.45
CA TYR A 173 -19.17 34.91 6.45
C TYR A 173 -19.47 33.48 6.84
N LYS A 174 -18.41 32.61 7.02
CA LYS A 174 -18.62 31.19 7.26
C LYS A 174 -17.59 30.63 8.23
N LYS A 175 -18.05 29.78 9.12
CA LYS A 175 -17.24 28.88 9.93
C LYS A 175 -17.65 27.46 9.58
N LEU A 176 -16.69 26.58 9.32
CA LEU A 176 -16.92 25.17 9.02
C LEU A 176 -16.03 24.34 9.92
N ILE A 177 -16.64 23.34 10.55
CA ILE A 177 -15.95 22.28 11.28
C ILE A 177 -16.37 20.96 10.64
N ARG A 178 -15.43 20.20 10.15
CA ARG A 178 -15.68 18.86 9.57
C ARG A 178 -14.81 17.84 10.26
N TYR A 179 -15.45 16.83 10.79
CA TYR A 179 -14.79 15.61 11.27
C TYR A 179 -15.13 14.46 10.32
N SER A 180 -14.15 13.62 10.00
CA SER A 180 -14.37 12.40 9.24
C SER A 180 -13.55 11.24 9.79
N ASN A 181 -14.14 10.04 9.75
CA ASN A 181 -13.49 8.79 10.08
C ASN A 181 -13.78 7.78 8.96
N THR A 182 -12.75 7.34 8.28
CA THR A 182 -12.83 6.35 7.20
C THR A 182 -12.19 5.06 7.63
N ASN A 183 -12.98 3.98 7.66
CA ASN A 183 -12.48 2.60 7.76
C ASN A 183 -12.39 2.05 6.32
N PRO A 184 -11.18 1.81 5.77
CA PRO A 184 -11.01 1.32 4.41
C PRO A 184 -11.42 -0.15 4.23
N TYR A 185 -11.53 -0.92 5.31
CA TYR A 185 -11.96 -2.31 5.33
C TYR A 185 -13.08 -2.50 6.36
N TYR A 186 -14.22 -1.88 6.09
CA TYR A 186 -15.41 -2.06 6.92
C TYR A 186 -15.96 -3.48 6.79
N THR A 187 -15.81 -4.08 5.61
CA THR A 187 -16.08 -5.50 5.33
C THR A 187 -14.80 -6.18 4.84
N ASN A 188 -14.75 -7.52 4.94
CA ASN A 188 -13.61 -8.31 4.46
C ASN A 188 -13.37 -8.19 2.95
N ASP A 189 -14.42 -7.85 2.19
CA ASP A 189 -14.34 -7.64 0.72
C ASP A 189 -13.73 -6.28 0.33
N GLY A 190 -13.31 -5.47 1.32
CA GLY A 190 -12.67 -4.17 1.08
C GLY A 190 -13.65 -3.03 0.84
N MET A 191 -14.92 -3.17 1.20
CA MET A 191 -15.85 -2.04 1.26
C MET A 191 -15.37 -1.06 2.32
N SER A 192 -15.21 0.21 1.96
CA SER A 192 -14.89 1.25 2.90
C SER A 192 -16.14 1.93 3.43
N LYS A 193 -16.08 2.37 4.71
CA LYS A 193 -17.11 3.18 5.36
C LYS A 193 -16.50 4.48 5.83
N THR A 194 -17.09 5.59 5.42
CA THR A 194 -16.76 6.93 5.94
C THR A 194 -17.92 7.47 6.73
N THR A 195 -17.65 7.88 7.96
CA THR A 195 -18.59 8.62 8.82
C THR A 195 -18.11 10.06 8.91
N SER A 196 -19.00 11.01 8.68
CA SER A 196 -18.68 12.44 8.72
C SER A 196 -19.67 13.21 9.58
N LEU A 197 -19.14 14.20 10.31
CA LEU A 197 -19.89 15.22 11.04
C LEU A 197 -19.47 16.57 10.49
N VAL A 198 -20.44 17.40 10.13
CA VAL A 198 -20.18 18.76 9.62
C VAL A 198 -21.05 19.73 10.41
N PHE A 199 -20.39 20.75 10.94
CA PHE A 199 -21.02 21.94 11.46
C PHE A 199 -20.63 23.12 10.58
N SER A 200 -21.59 23.89 10.12
CA SER A 200 -21.38 25.12 9.36
C SER A 200 -22.28 26.22 9.89
N ASP A 201 -21.68 27.32 10.32
CA ASP A 201 -22.30 28.56 10.69
C ASP A 201 -22.04 29.59 9.58
N SER A 202 -23.09 30.13 8.98
CA SER A 202 -23.01 31.09 7.87
C SER A 202 -23.80 32.36 8.24
N ASP A 203 -23.09 33.49 8.29
CA ASP A 203 -23.63 34.83 8.53
C ASP A 203 -23.36 35.73 7.31
N VAL A 204 -24.36 35.92 6.47
CA VAL A 204 -24.30 36.72 5.25
C VAL A 204 -25.05 38.04 5.41
N SER A 205 -25.42 38.40 6.66
CA SER A 205 -26.22 39.60 6.94
C SER A 205 -25.59 40.96 6.53
N GLY A 206 -24.26 40.96 6.29
CA GLY A 206 -23.53 42.18 5.91
C GLY A 206 -23.26 42.33 4.40
N THR A 207 -23.85 41.52 3.55
CA THR A 207 -23.62 41.58 2.09
C THR A 207 -24.77 42.33 1.38
N SER A 208 -24.43 43.00 0.27
CA SER A 208 -25.41 43.69 -0.56
C SER A 208 -26.36 42.79 -1.36
N THR A 209 -26.05 41.49 -1.41
CA THR A 209 -26.72 40.54 -2.31
C THR A 209 -27.70 39.61 -1.58
N ALA A 210 -27.48 39.33 -0.29
CA ALA A 210 -28.35 38.48 0.52
C ALA A 210 -28.16 38.81 2.02
N SER A 211 -29.19 38.60 2.82
CA SER A 211 -29.11 38.74 4.28
C SER A 211 -29.77 37.52 4.91
N TYR A 212 -28.93 36.54 5.39
CA TYR A 212 -29.43 35.40 6.15
C TYR A 212 -28.39 34.89 7.15
N LEU A 213 -28.91 34.25 8.17
CA LEU A 213 -28.16 33.47 9.15
C LEU A 213 -28.55 32.01 8.97
N SER A 214 -27.59 31.12 8.94
CA SER A 214 -27.86 29.68 8.79
C SER A 214 -26.85 28.83 9.54
N ASP A 215 -27.37 28.05 10.47
CA ASP A 215 -26.63 27.00 11.14
C ASP A 215 -27.00 25.64 10.54
N THR A 216 -26.02 24.90 10.10
CA THR A 216 -26.22 23.59 9.51
C THR A 216 -25.44 22.55 10.28
N TYR A 217 -26.12 21.49 10.70
CA TYR A 217 -25.55 20.28 11.30
C TYR A 217 -25.83 19.12 10.38
N SER A 218 -24.77 18.43 9.95
CA SER A 218 -24.91 17.29 9.06
C SER A 218 -24.17 16.07 9.61
N TYR A 219 -24.84 14.92 9.61
CA TYR A 219 -24.27 13.62 9.83
C TYR A 219 -24.37 12.82 8.54
N GLY A 220 -23.26 12.29 8.07
CA GLY A 220 -23.19 11.51 6.85
C GLY A 220 -22.53 10.15 7.06
N VAL A 221 -23.06 9.15 6.39
CA VAL A 221 -22.42 7.84 6.27
C VAL A 221 -22.36 7.50 4.79
N SER A 222 -21.16 7.21 4.29
CA SER A 222 -20.96 6.77 2.91
C SER A 222 -20.21 5.44 2.88
N PHE A 223 -20.56 4.60 1.90
CA PHE A 223 -19.90 3.35 1.61
C PHE A 223 -19.32 3.43 0.20
N ASN A 224 -18.08 2.95 0.05
CA ASN A 224 -17.43 2.84 -1.25
C ASN A 224 -17.04 1.39 -1.47
N VAL A 225 -17.49 0.83 -2.62
CA VAL A 225 -17.23 -0.56 -3.00
C VAL A 225 -16.11 -0.56 -4.03
N PRO A 226 -15.04 -1.35 -3.84
CA PRO A 226 -14.01 -1.51 -4.86
C PRO A 226 -14.62 -2.22 -6.09
N ILE A 227 -14.34 -1.69 -7.27
CA ILE A 227 -14.74 -2.26 -8.58
C ILE A 227 -13.55 -2.99 -9.18
#